data_52017bcb4f6695aa3c142764ad5f946f
#
_entry.id   52017bcb4f6695aa3c142764ad5f946f
#
_cell.length_a   1.000
_cell.length_b   1.000
_cell.length_c   1.000
_cell.angle_alpha   90.00
_cell.angle_beta   90.00
_cell.angle_gamma   90.00
#
_symmetry.space_group_name_H-M   'P 1'
#
loop_
_entity.id
_entity.type
_entity.pdbx_description
1 polymer ?
#
loop_
_entity_poly.entity_id
_entity_poly.type
_entity_poly.pdbx_seq_one_letter_code
_entity_poly.pdbx_strand_id
1 'polypeptide(L)'
;GKRTEYSCDGEHEMTEELVVLVDGNSASASEILAGAIKDYGIGTLVGTTTFGKGIVQRIISLTDGSAVKLTVSHYYTPNGNNIHEVGIEPDVEIAFDGDAYYNDDVDNQLQKAIEVMNEKLGAADGQEETEETAA
;
A
#
# COMPACT_ATOMS: atom_id res chain seq x y z
N GLY A 1 -26.60 8.49 9.26
CA GLY A 1 -26.30 8.06 7.90
C GLY A 1 -26.42 6.55 7.78
N LYS A 2 -26.64 6.03 6.58
CA LYS A 2 -26.70 4.57 6.36
C LYS A 2 -25.27 4.01 6.36
N ARG A 3 -24.97 3.12 7.29
CA ARG A 3 -23.72 2.36 7.31
C ARG A 3 -23.86 1.13 6.42
N THR A 4 -22.90 0.88 5.56
CA THR A 4 -22.75 -0.38 4.83
C THR A 4 -21.45 -1.02 5.29
N GLU A 5 -21.52 -2.29 5.63
CA GLU A 5 -20.36 -3.07 6.10
C GLU A 5 -20.09 -4.19 5.10
N TYR A 6 -18.83 -4.41 4.80
CA TYR A 6 -18.35 -5.50 3.97
C TYR A 6 -17.38 -6.30 4.82
N SER A 7 -17.51 -7.61 4.81
CA SER A 7 -16.63 -8.55 5.51
C SER A 7 -16.22 -9.66 4.56
N CYS A 8 -15.05 -10.26 4.79
CA CYS A 8 -14.65 -11.52 4.18
C CYS A 8 -14.88 -12.66 5.15
N ASP A 9 -14.90 -13.88 4.63
CA ASP A 9 -15.10 -15.12 5.39
C ASP A 9 -13.82 -15.64 6.06
N GLY A 10 -12.66 -15.09 5.69
CA GLY A 10 -11.34 -15.52 6.20
C GLY A 10 -10.81 -16.83 5.59
N GLU A 11 -11.54 -17.42 4.62
CA GLU A 11 -11.14 -18.72 4.05
C GLU A 11 -9.90 -18.66 3.13
N HIS A 12 -9.51 -17.45 2.71
CA HIS A 12 -8.40 -17.20 1.77
C HIS A 12 -7.46 -16.13 2.34
N GLU A 13 -7.04 -16.31 3.56
CA GLU A 13 -6.08 -15.43 4.21
C GLU A 13 -4.68 -15.64 3.61
N MET A 14 -4.03 -14.53 3.25
CA MET A 14 -2.65 -14.57 2.78
C MET A 14 -1.73 -14.60 4.00
N THR A 15 -0.89 -15.62 4.06
CA THR A 15 0.03 -15.87 5.18
C THR A 15 1.50 -15.63 4.82
N GLU A 16 1.78 -15.40 3.53
CA GLU A 16 3.12 -15.16 3.03
C GLU A 16 3.60 -13.75 3.38
N GLU A 17 4.91 -13.62 3.54
CA GLU A 17 5.56 -12.31 3.72
C GLU A 17 5.28 -11.40 2.52
N LEU A 18 5.03 -10.12 2.79
CA LEU A 18 4.64 -9.16 1.79
C LEU A 18 5.53 -7.92 1.83
N VAL A 19 6.06 -7.53 0.67
CA VAL A 19 6.70 -6.23 0.43
C VAL A 19 6.00 -5.55 -0.74
N VAL A 20 5.64 -4.28 -0.57
CA VAL A 20 4.87 -3.52 -1.56
C VAL A 20 5.64 -2.29 -1.98
N LEU A 21 5.88 -2.15 -3.28
CA LEU A 21 6.46 -0.95 -3.86
C LEU A 21 5.39 0.13 -4.03
N VAL A 22 5.69 1.34 -3.57
CA VAL A 22 4.83 2.52 -3.69
C VAL A 22 5.63 3.74 -4.10
N ASP A 23 4.98 4.67 -4.81
CA ASP A 23 5.58 5.92 -5.24
C ASP A 23 4.54 7.06 -5.30
N GLY A 24 4.97 8.27 -5.67
CA GLY A 24 4.11 9.44 -5.83
C GLY A 24 3.02 9.30 -6.91
N ASN A 25 3.02 8.25 -7.74
CA ASN A 25 1.97 7.94 -8.71
C ASN A 25 0.98 6.89 -8.17
N SER A 26 1.32 6.22 -7.08
CA SER A 26 0.43 5.30 -6.39
C SER A 26 -0.73 6.07 -5.76
N ALA A 27 -1.95 5.90 -6.29
CA ALA A 27 -3.09 6.73 -5.94
C ALA A 27 -4.38 5.94 -5.74
N SER A 28 -5.35 6.51 -5.00
CA SER A 28 -6.74 6.01 -4.88
C SER A 28 -6.81 4.57 -4.33
N ALA A 29 -7.22 3.58 -5.13
CA ALA A 29 -7.33 2.18 -4.72
C ALA A 29 -5.98 1.60 -4.25
N SER A 30 -4.87 2.01 -4.86
CA SER A 30 -3.52 1.62 -4.42
C SER A 30 -3.24 2.11 -3.00
N GLU A 31 -3.71 3.31 -2.65
CA GLU A 31 -3.55 3.87 -1.31
C GLU A 31 -4.46 3.22 -0.28
N ILE A 32 -5.66 2.77 -0.69
CA ILE A 32 -6.54 1.98 0.19
C ILE A 32 -5.86 0.67 0.56
N LEU A 33 -5.28 -0.02 -0.42
CA LEU A 33 -4.56 -1.28 -0.19
C LEU A 33 -3.28 -1.06 0.64
N ALA A 34 -2.43 -0.12 0.23
CA ALA A 34 -1.19 0.19 0.94
C ALA A 34 -1.44 0.61 2.39
N GLY A 35 -2.45 1.46 2.62
CA GLY A 35 -2.83 1.89 3.96
C GLY A 35 -3.36 0.75 4.83
N ALA A 36 -4.11 -0.19 4.26
CA ALA A 36 -4.57 -1.37 4.98
C ALA A 36 -3.38 -2.30 5.34
N ILE A 37 -2.47 -2.55 4.40
CA ILE A 37 -1.28 -3.37 4.62
C ILE A 37 -0.43 -2.77 5.76
N LYS A 38 -0.18 -1.46 5.72
CA LYS A 38 0.59 -0.75 6.73
C LYS A 38 -0.08 -0.77 8.10
N ASP A 39 -1.35 -0.40 8.16
CA ASP A 39 -2.09 -0.26 9.42
C ASP A 39 -2.32 -1.61 10.13
N TYR A 40 -2.47 -2.69 9.38
CA TYR A 40 -2.58 -4.04 9.93
C TYR A 40 -1.22 -4.72 10.16
N GLY A 41 -0.12 -4.13 9.68
CA GLY A 41 1.23 -4.69 9.85
C GLY A 41 1.46 -6.02 9.10
N ILE A 42 0.70 -6.26 8.02
CA ILE A 42 0.77 -7.50 7.23
C ILE A 42 1.77 -7.45 6.09
N GLY A 43 2.51 -6.34 5.95
CA GLY A 43 3.54 -6.17 4.93
C GLY A 43 4.37 -4.93 5.17
N THR A 44 5.41 -4.75 4.38
CA THR A 44 6.32 -3.60 4.43
C THR A 44 6.21 -2.78 3.15
N LEU A 45 5.98 -1.49 3.26
CA LEU A 45 5.95 -0.57 2.12
C LEU A 45 7.36 -0.03 1.84
N VAL A 46 7.80 -0.10 0.59
CA VAL A 46 9.11 0.37 0.13
C VAL A 46 8.91 1.37 -1.02
N GLY A 47 9.61 2.49 -1.01
CA GLY A 47 9.56 3.48 -2.09
C GLY A 47 9.47 4.91 -1.61
N THR A 48 8.51 5.68 -2.11
CA THR A 48 8.27 7.06 -1.69
C THR A 48 6.81 7.29 -1.32
N THR A 49 6.52 8.41 -0.63
CA THR A 49 5.16 8.80 -0.25
C THR A 49 4.21 8.77 -1.44
N THR A 50 3.03 8.18 -1.24
CA THR A 50 2.00 8.04 -2.28
C THR A 50 1.33 9.37 -2.63
N PHE A 51 0.47 9.38 -3.66
CA PHE A 51 -0.11 10.58 -4.24
C PHE A 51 -0.99 11.41 -3.29
N GLY A 52 -1.76 10.77 -2.42
CA GLY A 52 -2.68 11.48 -1.52
C GLY A 52 -4.08 11.71 -2.11
N LYS A 53 -4.68 10.74 -2.81
CA LYS A 53 -6.05 10.84 -3.33
C LYS A 53 -7.05 10.11 -2.44
N GLY A 54 -7.34 10.67 -1.27
CA GLY A 54 -8.27 10.11 -0.27
C GLY A 54 -9.73 10.49 -0.45
N ILE A 55 -10.22 10.71 -1.69
CA ILE A 55 -11.59 11.15 -1.99
C ILE A 55 -12.29 10.23 -2.99
N VAL A 56 -13.62 10.10 -2.81
CA VAL A 56 -14.52 9.46 -3.78
C VAL A 56 -15.28 10.53 -4.54
N GLN A 57 -15.26 10.46 -5.86
CA GLN A 57 -15.97 11.39 -6.74
C GLN A 57 -17.04 10.66 -7.54
N ARG A 58 -18.18 11.32 -7.75
CA ARG A 58 -19.26 10.84 -8.61
C ARG A 58 -19.49 11.83 -9.75
N ILE A 59 -19.74 11.29 -10.93
CA ILE A 59 -20.22 12.06 -12.09
C ILE A 59 -21.74 11.96 -12.10
N ILE A 60 -22.40 13.10 -12.10
CA ILE A 60 -23.87 13.23 -12.14
C ILE A 60 -24.21 13.90 -13.46
N SER A 61 -24.87 13.14 -14.36
CA SER A 61 -25.34 13.66 -15.64
C SER A 61 -26.54 14.58 -15.43
N LEU A 62 -26.59 15.67 -16.16
CA LEU A 62 -27.68 16.64 -16.17
C LEU A 62 -28.57 16.44 -17.39
N THR A 63 -29.78 17.04 -17.37
CA THR A 63 -30.79 16.86 -18.41
C THR A 63 -30.44 17.49 -19.75
N ASP A 64 -29.51 18.44 -19.77
CA ASP A 64 -29.00 19.13 -20.97
C ASP A 64 -27.81 18.41 -21.63
N GLY A 65 -27.43 17.20 -21.13
CA GLY A 65 -26.31 16.43 -21.63
C GLY A 65 -24.93 16.77 -21.00
N SER A 66 -24.88 17.80 -20.17
CA SER A 66 -23.69 18.11 -19.36
C SER A 66 -23.59 17.20 -18.14
N ALA A 67 -22.48 17.30 -17.39
CA ALA A 67 -22.31 16.55 -16.16
C ALA A 67 -21.55 17.35 -15.10
N VAL A 68 -21.81 17.05 -13.83
CA VAL A 68 -21.10 17.60 -12.69
C VAL A 68 -20.31 16.49 -12.00
N LYS A 69 -19.02 16.74 -11.75
CA LYS A 69 -18.17 15.86 -10.97
C LYS A 69 -18.05 16.40 -9.54
N LEU A 70 -18.57 15.64 -8.57
CA LEU A 70 -18.63 16.05 -7.18
C LEU A 70 -17.84 15.08 -6.28
N THR A 71 -17.10 15.62 -5.33
CA THR A 71 -16.58 14.84 -4.20
C THR A 71 -17.73 14.52 -3.25
N VAL A 72 -17.97 13.24 -3.03
CA VAL A 72 -19.12 12.75 -2.24
C VAL A 72 -18.69 12.06 -0.94
N SER A 73 -17.41 11.67 -0.79
CA SER A 73 -16.89 11.01 0.38
C SER A 73 -15.38 11.16 0.49
N HIS A 74 -14.87 11.00 1.70
CA HIS A 74 -13.46 10.75 1.99
C HIS A 74 -13.31 9.31 2.47
N TYR A 75 -12.14 8.72 2.24
CA TYR A 75 -11.77 7.47 2.87
C TYR A 75 -10.52 7.65 3.75
N TYR A 76 -10.45 6.80 4.73
CA TYR A 76 -9.42 6.80 5.77
C TYR A 76 -8.82 5.41 5.84
N THR A 77 -7.60 5.30 6.32
CA THR A 77 -6.99 4.00 6.60
C THR A 77 -7.74 3.30 7.77
N PRO A 78 -7.53 2.01 8.02
CA PRO A 78 -8.14 1.29 9.14
C PRO A 78 -7.95 1.99 10.50
N ASN A 79 -6.78 2.61 10.72
CA ASN A 79 -6.48 3.38 11.94
C ASN A 79 -7.10 4.79 11.94
N GLY A 80 -7.84 5.17 10.90
CA GLY A 80 -8.51 6.46 10.80
C GLY A 80 -7.64 7.60 10.27
N ASN A 81 -6.49 7.31 9.68
CA ASN A 81 -5.61 8.33 9.11
C ASN A 81 -6.19 8.88 7.81
N ASN A 82 -6.16 10.21 7.66
CA ASN A 82 -6.54 10.87 6.43
C ASN A 82 -5.44 10.72 5.37
N ILE A 83 -5.79 10.21 4.21
CA ILE A 83 -4.87 10.06 3.07
C ILE A 83 -4.89 11.29 2.15
N HIS A 84 -6.01 12.05 2.13
CA HIS A 84 -6.21 13.13 1.16
C HIS A 84 -5.22 14.27 1.38
N GLU A 85 -4.48 14.61 0.31
CA GLU A 85 -3.40 15.63 0.27
C GLU A 85 -2.20 15.33 1.19
N VAL A 86 -2.14 14.11 1.75
CA VAL A 86 -1.05 13.67 2.64
C VAL A 86 -0.29 12.50 2.02
N GLY A 87 -1.02 11.52 1.46
CA GLY A 87 -0.46 10.25 1.01
C GLY A 87 -0.18 9.28 2.17
N ILE A 88 0.51 8.21 1.83
CA ILE A 88 0.98 7.19 2.77
C ILE A 88 2.50 7.14 2.65
N GLU A 89 3.19 7.40 3.74
CA GLU A 89 4.64 7.27 3.83
C GLU A 89 5.03 5.79 3.82
N PRO A 90 6.04 5.36 3.04
CA PRO A 90 6.55 4.00 3.09
C PRO A 90 7.24 3.71 4.43
N ASP A 91 7.44 2.43 4.74
CA ASP A 91 8.21 2.00 5.92
C ASP A 91 9.71 2.09 5.65
N VAL A 92 10.11 1.87 4.39
CA VAL A 92 11.48 2.04 3.91
C VAL A 92 11.47 3.05 2.77
N GLU A 93 11.96 4.26 3.06
CA GLU A 93 12.01 5.33 2.06
C GLU A 93 13.21 5.15 1.14
N ILE A 94 12.96 5.12 -0.17
CA ILE A 94 13.96 5.10 -1.22
C ILE A 94 13.44 5.80 -2.48
N ALA A 95 14.12 6.87 -2.89
CA ALA A 95 13.81 7.56 -4.14
C ALA A 95 14.21 6.71 -5.36
N PHE A 96 13.44 6.81 -6.43
CA PHE A 96 13.79 6.17 -7.70
C PHE A 96 15.03 6.84 -8.31
N ASP A 97 16.02 6.03 -8.68
CA ASP A 97 17.23 6.48 -9.38
C ASP A 97 17.05 6.28 -10.89
N GLY A 98 16.61 7.33 -11.56
CA GLY A 98 16.42 7.30 -13.01
C GLY A 98 17.71 7.11 -13.79
N ASP A 99 18.83 7.61 -13.31
CA ASP A 99 20.12 7.46 -14.00
C ASP A 99 20.57 5.99 -13.96
N ALA A 100 20.47 5.33 -12.82
CA ALA A 100 20.77 3.91 -12.70
C ALA A 100 19.80 3.06 -13.54
N TYR A 101 18.51 3.39 -13.55
CA TYR A 101 17.51 2.65 -14.31
C TYR A 101 17.71 2.75 -15.82
N TYR A 102 17.89 3.98 -16.38
CA TYR A 102 17.95 4.15 -17.83
C TYR A 102 19.31 3.88 -18.44
N ASN A 103 20.42 4.02 -17.68
CA ASN A 103 21.76 3.81 -18.20
C ASN A 103 22.34 2.45 -17.86
N ASP A 104 22.01 1.88 -16.70
CA ASP A 104 22.62 0.65 -16.17
C ASP A 104 21.63 -0.50 -16.03
N ASP A 105 20.34 -0.31 -16.38
CA ASP A 105 19.25 -1.27 -16.23
C ASP A 105 19.07 -1.75 -14.76
N VAL A 106 19.26 -0.81 -13.82
CA VAL A 106 19.20 -1.08 -12.38
C VAL A 106 17.97 -0.40 -11.76
N ASP A 107 16.98 -1.17 -11.34
CA ASP A 107 15.86 -0.71 -10.52
C ASP A 107 16.24 -0.75 -9.03
N ASN A 108 16.68 0.39 -8.50
CA ASN A 108 17.12 0.51 -7.11
C ASN A 108 15.99 0.30 -6.10
N GLN A 109 14.75 0.64 -6.44
CA GLN A 109 13.59 0.43 -5.57
C GLN A 109 13.24 -1.06 -5.50
N LEU A 110 13.22 -1.76 -6.64
CA LEU A 110 13.01 -3.21 -6.67
C LEU A 110 14.13 -3.96 -5.94
N GLN A 111 15.40 -3.56 -6.14
CA GLN A 111 16.52 -4.16 -5.39
C GLN A 111 16.33 -4.01 -3.88
N LYS A 112 15.92 -2.82 -3.41
CA LYS A 112 15.67 -2.59 -1.99
C LYS A 112 14.50 -3.41 -1.46
N ALA A 113 13.44 -3.57 -2.25
CA ALA A 113 12.31 -4.42 -1.88
C ALA A 113 12.72 -5.90 -1.75
N ILE A 114 13.60 -6.40 -2.63
CA ILE A 114 14.15 -7.75 -2.55
C ILE A 114 15.04 -7.91 -1.31
N GLU A 115 15.87 -6.92 -0.97
CA GLU A 115 16.67 -6.95 0.26
C GLU A 115 15.77 -7.07 1.50
N VAL A 116 14.73 -6.23 1.60
CA VAL A 116 13.75 -6.26 2.70
C VAL A 116 13.04 -7.61 2.77
N MET A 117 12.66 -8.17 1.63
CA MET A 117 12.02 -9.50 1.59
C MET A 117 12.98 -10.60 2.09
N ASN A 118 14.23 -10.57 1.65
CA ASN A 118 15.23 -11.56 2.10
C ASN A 118 15.52 -11.46 3.61
N GLU A 119 15.54 -10.23 4.16
CA GLU A 119 15.68 -10.03 5.61
C GLU A 119 14.49 -10.63 6.37
N LYS A 120 13.27 -10.47 5.88
CA LYS A 120 12.07 -11.05 6.48
C LYS A 120 12.08 -12.58 6.45
N LEU A 121 12.40 -13.17 5.30
CA LEU A 121 12.48 -14.63 5.14
C LEU A 121 13.61 -15.24 5.99
N GLY A 122 14.79 -14.62 6.04
CA GLY A 122 15.90 -15.08 6.89
C GLY A 122 15.59 -14.95 8.40
N ALA A 123 14.77 -13.99 8.80
CA ALA A 123 14.30 -13.89 10.18
C ALA A 123 13.25 -14.96 10.53
N ALA A 124 12.40 -15.36 9.56
CA ALA A 124 11.43 -16.44 9.75
C ALA A 124 12.12 -17.80 9.93
N ASP A 125 13.10 -18.13 9.07
CA ASP A 125 13.87 -19.37 9.18
C ASP A 125 14.63 -19.50 10.52
N GLY A 126 15.13 -18.40 11.07
CA GLY A 126 15.80 -18.37 12.36
C GLY A 126 14.89 -18.57 13.57
N GLN A 127 13.58 -18.35 13.43
CA GLN A 127 12.60 -18.60 14.50
C GLN A 127 12.16 -20.07 14.55
N GLU A 128 12.02 -20.73 13.40
CA GLU A 128 11.68 -22.16 13.34
C GLU A 128 12.80 -23.03 13.95
N GLU A 129 14.09 -22.72 13.70
CA GLU A 129 15.21 -23.46 14.30
C GLU A 129 15.27 -23.34 15.83
N THR A 130 14.78 -22.24 16.42
CA THR A 130 14.79 -22.05 17.88
C THR A 130 13.66 -22.76 18.60
N GLU A 131 12.54 -23.02 17.96
CA GLU A 131 11.42 -23.77 18.53
C GLU A 131 11.67 -25.29 18.50
N GLU A 132 12.32 -25.81 17.46
CA GLU A 132 12.64 -27.24 17.34
C GLU A 132 13.72 -27.68 18.34
N THR A 133 14.56 -26.77 18.82
CA THR A 133 15.64 -27.09 19.81
C THR A 133 15.16 -27.02 21.27
N ALA A 134 13.94 -26.57 21.54
CA ALA A 134 13.36 -26.39 22.88
C ALA A 134 12.34 -27.50 23.28
N ALA A 135 12.12 -28.48 22.40
CA ALA A 135 11.24 -29.63 22.62
C ALA A 135 12.05 -30.91 22.87
#